data_a43d484fa2c3884a07b4d6407f9cb9d7
#
_entry.id   a43d484fa2c3884a07b4d6407f9cb9d7
#
_cell.length_a   1.000
_cell.length_b   1.000
_cell.length_c   1.000
_cell.angle_alpha   90.00
_cell.angle_beta   90.00
_cell.angle_gamma   90.00
#
_symmetry.space_group_name_H-M   'P 1'
#
loop_
_entity.id
_entity.type
_entity.pdbx_description
1 polymer ?
#
loop_
_entity_poly.entity_id
_entity_poly.type
_entity_poly.pdbx_seq_one_letter_code
_entity_poly.pdbx_strand_id
1 'polypeptide(L)'
;NRALLKESSTQQAIRAVVSALDSGELRVAEPTSNGWQVNEWVKKAVVLYFPIQQMETIEVPPFEFHDKIPLKTGYAAKGVRVVPHAIARHGAYLASGVIMMPSYVNIGAYVDSGTMVDTWATVGSCAQIGKNVHIWLLGLIQE
;
A
#
# COMPACT_ATOMS: atom_id res chain seq x y z
N ASN A 1 -0.53 23.58 8.50
CA ASN A 1 0.48 24.61 8.21
C ASN A 1 1.58 23.98 7.33
N ARG A 2 1.69 24.42 6.07
CA ARG A 2 2.71 23.87 5.11
C ARG A 2 4.15 24.16 5.57
N ALA A 3 4.39 25.15 6.42
CA ALA A 3 5.72 25.44 6.94
C ALA A 3 6.28 24.27 7.78
N LEU A 4 5.44 23.58 8.54
CA LEU A 4 5.83 22.43 9.35
C LEU A 4 6.39 21.27 8.53
N LEU A 5 5.97 21.13 7.25
CA LEU A 5 6.51 20.06 6.38
C LEU A 5 7.99 20.25 5.99
N LYS A 6 8.56 21.41 6.28
CA LYS A 6 10.00 21.67 6.11
C LYS A 6 10.83 21.25 7.32
N GLU A 7 10.19 21.00 8.46
CA GLU A 7 10.86 20.60 9.69
C GLU A 7 11.22 19.11 9.65
N SER A 8 12.47 18.79 9.96
CA SER A 8 12.98 17.40 9.95
C SER A 8 12.18 16.48 10.89
N SER A 9 11.82 16.95 12.07
CA SER A 9 11.03 16.19 13.04
C SER A 9 9.65 15.83 12.51
N THR A 10 8.97 16.76 11.84
CA THR A 10 7.66 16.53 11.20
C THR A 10 7.77 15.50 10.07
N GLN A 11 8.79 15.63 9.22
CA GLN A 11 9.02 14.66 8.14
C GLN A 11 9.34 13.25 8.68
N GLN A 12 10.16 13.16 9.73
CA GLN A 12 10.47 11.88 10.39
C GLN A 12 9.22 11.23 10.98
N ALA A 13 8.36 11.99 11.65
CA ALA A 13 7.11 11.48 12.19
C ALA A 13 6.19 10.94 11.08
N ILE A 14 6.04 11.67 9.96
CA ILE A 14 5.24 11.21 8.81
C ILE A 14 5.83 9.91 8.23
N ARG A 15 7.15 9.84 8.03
CA ARG A 15 7.82 8.63 7.52
C ARG A 15 7.65 7.45 8.47
N ALA A 16 7.73 7.65 9.78
CA ALA A 16 7.52 6.61 10.78
C ALA A 16 6.10 6.02 10.70
N VAL A 17 5.09 6.87 10.54
CA VAL A 17 3.70 6.39 10.36
C VAL A 17 3.55 5.56 9.09
N VAL A 18 4.13 5.99 7.96
CA VAL A 18 4.07 5.23 6.70
C VAL A 18 4.83 3.91 6.81
N SER A 19 5.95 3.87 7.53
CA SER A 19 6.69 2.63 7.79
C SER A 19 5.89 1.67 8.69
N ALA A 20 5.19 2.17 9.69
CA ALA A 20 4.30 1.37 10.53
C ALA A 20 3.07 0.84 9.76
N LEU A 21 2.57 1.58 8.77
CA LEU A 21 1.59 1.07 7.81
C LEU A 21 2.18 -0.05 6.94
N ASP A 22 3.41 0.12 6.45
CA ASP A 22 4.10 -0.87 5.62
C ASP A 22 4.34 -2.19 6.33
N SER A 23 4.63 -2.14 7.65
CA SER A 23 4.81 -3.32 8.51
C SER A 23 3.49 -3.93 9.00
N GLY A 24 2.37 -3.22 8.91
CA GLY A 24 1.08 -3.64 9.44
C GLY A 24 0.88 -3.36 10.93
N GLU A 25 1.81 -2.63 11.57
CA GLU A 25 1.68 -2.19 12.97
C GLU A 25 0.57 -1.15 13.16
N LEU A 26 0.31 -0.36 12.09
CA LEU A 26 -0.77 0.61 12.03
C LEU A 26 -1.73 0.29 10.89
N ARG A 27 -2.98 0.68 11.08
CA ARG A 27 -4.02 0.61 10.05
C ARG A 27 -4.75 1.94 9.95
N VAL A 28 -5.17 2.29 8.74
CA VAL A 28 -6.02 3.48 8.52
C VAL A 28 -7.43 3.26 9.09
N ALA A 29 -7.91 2.03 9.03
CA ALA A 29 -9.12 1.63 9.73
C ALA A 29 -8.98 0.17 10.19
N GLU A 30 -9.56 -0.15 11.33
CA GLU A 30 -9.46 -1.47 11.94
C GLU A 30 -10.80 -1.92 12.52
N PRO A 31 -11.09 -3.23 12.49
CA PRO A 31 -12.30 -3.76 13.10
C PRO A 31 -12.16 -3.74 14.63
N THR A 32 -13.25 -3.39 15.30
CA THR A 32 -13.39 -3.43 16.76
C THR A 32 -14.65 -4.19 17.13
N SER A 33 -14.86 -4.45 18.41
CA SER A 33 -16.12 -5.05 18.91
C SER A 33 -17.37 -4.25 18.57
N ASN A 34 -17.22 -2.94 18.34
CA ASN A 34 -18.33 -2.01 18.09
C ASN A 34 -18.41 -1.56 16.61
N GLY A 35 -17.73 -2.25 15.71
CA GLY A 35 -17.66 -1.90 14.29
C GLY A 35 -16.26 -1.46 13.86
N TRP A 36 -16.18 -0.53 12.92
CA TRP A 36 -14.91 -0.04 12.40
C TRP A 36 -14.46 1.23 13.13
N GLN A 37 -13.20 1.24 13.57
CA GLN A 37 -12.53 2.45 14.03
C GLN A 37 -11.69 3.01 12.89
N VAL A 38 -11.91 4.28 12.53
CA VAL A 38 -11.13 5.00 11.52
C VAL A 38 -10.08 5.87 12.20
N ASN A 39 -8.81 5.64 11.84
CA ASN A 39 -7.66 6.39 12.32
C ASN A 39 -7.35 7.55 11.35
N GLU A 40 -8.14 8.61 11.38
CA GLU A 40 -8.02 9.74 10.44
C GLU A 40 -6.63 10.37 10.43
N TRP A 41 -5.95 10.41 11.58
CA TRP A 41 -4.61 10.96 11.70
C TRP A 41 -3.59 10.15 10.89
N VAL A 42 -3.77 8.82 10.78
CA VAL A 42 -2.95 7.94 9.94
C VAL A 42 -3.16 8.27 8.47
N LYS A 43 -4.41 8.44 8.04
CA LYS A 43 -4.73 8.87 6.67
C LYS A 43 -4.15 10.24 6.35
N LYS A 44 -4.17 11.18 7.31
CA LYS A 44 -3.52 12.49 7.16
C LYS A 44 -2.01 12.34 6.93
N ALA A 45 -1.34 11.43 7.65
CA ALA A 45 0.08 11.16 7.43
C ALA A 45 0.34 10.61 6.02
N VAL A 46 -0.49 9.70 5.50
CA VAL A 46 -0.41 9.23 4.11
C VAL A 46 -0.49 10.38 3.12
N VAL A 47 -1.45 11.30 3.29
CA VAL A 47 -1.60 12.48 2.42
C VAL A 47 -0.39 13.42 2.51
N LEU A 48 0.15 13.61 3.71
CA LEU A 48 1.30 14.49 3.95
C LEU A 48 2.64 13.84 3.52
N TYR A 49 2.67 12.53 3.29
CA TYR A 49 3.86 11.85 2.80
C TYR A 49 4.23 12.28 1.37
N PHE A 50 3.24 12.51 0.50
CA PHE A 50 3.49 12.89 -0.90
C PHE A 50 4.30 14.19 -1.06
N PRO A 51 3.96 15.32 -0.38
CA PRO A 51 4.70 16.56 -0.56
C PRO A 51 6.11 16.56 0.05
N ILE A 52 6.45 15.61 0.92
CA ILE A 52 7.80 15.51 1.50
C ILE A 52 8.72 14.55 0.73
N GLN A 53 8.19 13.86 -0.29
CA GLN A 53 8.96 12.96 -1.15
C GLN A 53 9.38 13.69 -2.44
N GLN A 54 10.53 13.30 -2.97
CA GLN A 54 11.06 13.77 -4.25
C GLN A 54 10.70 12.77 -5.37
N MET A 55 10.62 13.29 -6.60
CA MET A 55 10.49 12.44 -7.78
C MET A 55 11.81 11.72 -8.04
N GLU A 56 11.76 10.42 -8.27
CA GLU A 56 12.92 9.59 -8.57
C GLU A 56 12.61 8.67 -9.75
N THR A 57 13.63 8.41 -10.58
CA THR A 57 13.53 7.40 -11.65
C THR A 57 13.92 6.05 -11.07
N ILE A 58 13.06 5.06 -11.26
CA ILE A 58 13.24 3.69 -10.81
C ILE A 58 13.39 2.81 -12.05
N GLU A 59 14.61 2.32 -12.30
CA GLU A 59 14.90 1.43 -13.42
C GLU A 59 14.69 -0.03 -13.00
N VAL A 60 13.78 -0.71 -13.67
CA VAL A 60 13.50 -2.14 -13.50
C VAL A 60 13.38 -2.74 -14.91
N PRO A 61 14.49 -2.96 -15.60
CA PRO A 61 14.46 -3.39 -16.99
C PRO A 61 13.57 -4.61 -17.24
N PRO A 62 12.69 -4.60 -18.26
CA PRO A 62 12.54 -3.57 -19.31
C PRO A 62 11.64 -2.38 -18.93
N PHE A 63 11.26 -2.23 -17.65
CA PHE A 63 10.39 -1.15 -17.18
C PHE A 63 11.20 0.02 -16.60
N GLU A 64 10.64 1.21 -16.72
CA GLU A 64 11.09 2.41 -16.03
C GLU A 64 9.87 3.10 -15.40
N PHE A 65 10.05 3.60 -14.18
CA PHE A 65 9.02 4.39 -13.48
C PHE A 65 9.63 5.71 -13.05
N HIS A 66 8.81 6.75 -12.97
CA HIS A 66 9.20 8.05 -12.44
C HIS A 66 8.16 8.51 -11.43
N ASP A 67 8.42 8.27 -10.16
CA ASP A 67 7.47 8.53 -9.07
C ASP A 67 8.21 8.92 -7.79
N LYS A 68 7.46 9.40 -6.82
CA LYS A 68 7.96 9.82 -5.51
C LYS A 68 7.72 8.79 -4.41
N ILE A 69 6.87 7.80 -4.63
CA ILE A 69 6.59 6.77 -3.64
C ILE A 69 7.38 5.50 -4.00
N PRO A 70 8.28 5.05 -3.13
CA PRO A 70 9.03 3.82 -3.36
C PRO A 70 8.11 2.61 -3.56
N LEU A 71 8.60 1.63 -4.32
CA LEU A 71 7.93 0.36 -4.45
C LEU A 71 8.18 -0.50 -3.20
N LYS A 72 7.20 -1.32 -2.84
CA LYS A 72 7.36 -2.34 -1.81
C LYS A 72 8.29 -3.44 -2.31
N THR A 73 9.12 -3.95 -1.42
CA THR A 73 10.12 -4.99 -1.69
C THR A 73 10.13 -6.06 -0.59
N GLY A 74 10.97 -7.08 -0.75
CA GLY A 74 11.16 -8.10 0.28
C GLY A 74 9.99 -9.08 0.39
N TYR A 75 9.28 -9.35 -0.68
CA TYR A 75 8.08 -10.20 -0.70
C TYR A 75 8.34 -11.62 -0.22
N ALA A 76 9.46 -12.24 -0.61
CA ALA A 76 9.79 -13.60 -0.20
C ALA A 76 9.89 -13.74 1.32
N ALA A 77 10.57 -12.82 1.99
CA ALA A 77 10.70 -12.81 3.45
C ALA A 77 9.37 -12.58 4.18
N LYS A 78 8.40 -11.98 3.50
CA LYS A 78 7.05 -11.74 4.01
C LYS A 78 6.07 -12.87 3.69
N GLY A 79 6.50 -13.91 2.95
CA GLY A 79 5.62 -14.99 2.50
C GLY A 79 4.56 -14.54 1.50
N VAL A 80 4.84 -13.53 0.69
CA VAL A 80 3.94 -12.96 -0.31
C VAL A 80 4.39 -13.39 -1.69
N ARG A 81 3.48 -13.93 -2.49
CA ARG A 81 3.72 -14.23 -3.91
C ARG A 81 3.32 -13.05 -4.78
N VAL A 82 4.24 -12.59 -5.61
CA VAL A 82 4.01 -11.46 -6.52
C VAL A 82 4.38 -11.88 -7.94
N VAL A 83 3.40 -11.88 -8.82
CA VAL A 83 3.58 -12.20 -10.24
C VAL A 83 4.01 -10.93 -10.98
N PRO A 84 5.02 -10.99 -11.86
CA PRO A 84 5.36 -9.83 -12.68
C PRO A 84 4.16 -9.42 -13.55
N HIS A 85 3.83 -8.21 -13.65
CA HIS A 85 4.41 -6.96 -13.16
C HIS A 85 3.50 -6.31 -12.09
N ALA A 86 3.07 -7.11 -11.10
CA ALA A 86 2.27 -6.56 -10.00
C ALA A 86 3.11 -5.56 -9.18
N ILE A 87 2.45 -4.51 -8.72
CA ILE A 87 3.08 -3.42 -7.97
C ILE A 87 2.32 -3.17 -6.66
N ALA A 88 3.05 -3.16 -5.55
CA ALA A 88 2.59 -2.54 -4.32
C ALA A 88 3.50 -1.35 -3.98
N ARG A 89 2.92 -0.24 -3.53
CA ARG A 89 3.68 0.91 -3.03
C ARG A 89 4.12 0.67 -1.60
N HIS A 90 5.28 1.24 -1.23
CA HIS A 90 5.68 1.36 0.17
C HIS A 90 4.56 2.02 1.00
N GLY A 91 4.32 1.50 2.22
CA GLY A 91 3.19 1.89 3.06
C GLY A 91 1.91 1.08 2.81
N ALA A 92 1.91 0.13 1.87
CA ALA A 92 0.88 -0.89 1.78
C ALA A 92 1.29 -2.13 2.58
N TYR A 93 0.42 -2.68 3.39
CA TYR A 93 0.65 -3.95 4.09
C TYR A 93 0.09 -5.12 3.30
N LEU A 94 0.91 -6.14 3.13
CA LEU A 94 0.53 -7.43 2.55
C LEU A 94 0.90 -8.52 3.56
N ALA A 95 -0.10 -9.20 4.09
CA ALA A 95 0.09 -10.28 5.05
C ALA A 95 0.67 -11.54 4.37
N SER A 96 1.23 -12.45 5.17
CA SER A 96 1.71 -13.74 4.67
C SER A 96 0.60 -14.53 3.97
N GLY A 97 0.95 -15.20 2.88
CA GLY A 97 0.01 -15.95 2.04
C GLY A 97 -0.79 -15.10 1.05
N VAL A 98 -0.57 -13.78 1.00
CA VAL A 98 -1.16 -12.94 -0.05
C VAL A 98 -0.54 -13.28 -1.40
N ILE A 99 -1.38 -13.33 -2.44
CA ILE A 99 -0.98 -13.51 -3.83
C ILE A 99 -1.40 -12.27 -4.61
N MET A 100 -0.44 -11.64 -5.27
CA MET A 100 -0.69 -10.59 -6.24
C MET A 100 -0.44 -11.15 -7.64
N MET A 101 -1.49 -11.32 -8.42
CA MET A 101 -1.39 -11.43 -9.89
C MET A 101 -1.00 -10.05 -10.43
N PRO A 102 -0.77 -9.86 -11.75
CA PRO A 102 -0.49 -8.53 -12.30
C PRO A 102 -1.56 -7.51 -11.89
N SER A 103 -1.33 -6.80 -10.83
CA SER A 103 -2.30 -6.00 -10.09
C SER A 103 -1.62 -4.84 -9.35
N TYR A 104 -2.40 -3.99 -8.71
CA TYR A 104 -1.87 -2.81 -8.04
C TYR A 104 -2.43 -2.65 -6.63
N VAL A 105 -1.54 -2.40 -5.65
CA VAL A 105 -1.91 -2.09 -4.26
C VAL A 105 -1.29 -0.75 -3.85
N ASN A 106 -2.15 0.20 -3.52
CA ASN A 106 -1.71 1.57 -3.22
C ASN A 106 -1.31 1.74 -1.74
N ILE A 107 -0.56 2.81 -1.46
CA ILE A 107 -0.10 3.21 -0.12
C ILE A 107 -1.27 3.28 0.89
N GLY A 108 -1.03 2.85 2.11
CA GLY A 108 -2.01 2.83 3.21
C GLY A 108 -3.00 1.68 3.15
N ALA A 109 -3.01 0.89 2.06
CA ALA A 109 -3.85 -0.29 1.96
C ALA A 109 -3.38 -1.39 2.91
N TYR A 110 -4.32 -2.17 3.42
CA TYR A 110 -4.07 -3.36 4.23
C TYR A 110 -4.74 -4.55 3.56
N VAL A 111 -3.94 -5.57 3.21
CA VAL A 111 -4.42 -6.82 2.60
C VAL A 111 -4.06 -7.96 3.52
N ASP A 112 -5.08 -8.60 4.09
CA ASP A 112 -4.89 -9.65 5.08
C ASP A 112 -4.61 -11.02 4.44
N SER A 113 -4.21 -11.98 5.27
CA SER A 113 -3.66 -13.28 4.90
C SER A 113 -4.57 -14.11 4.00
N GLY A 114 -3.97 -14.89 3.10
CA GLY A 114 -4.67 -15.79 2.19
C GLY A 114 -5.48 -15.08 1.09
N THR A 115 -5.38 -13.76 1.00
CA THR A 115 -6.10 -12.97 -0.01
C THR A 115 -5.37 -12.98 -1.33
N MET A 116 -6.13 -13.08 -2.43
CA MET A 116 -5.63 -12.91 -3.79
C MET A 116 -6.11 -11.57 -4.37
N VAL A 117 -5.17 -10.77 -4.85
CA VAL A 117 -5.43 -9.61 -5.69
C VAL A 117 -5.17 -10.04 -7.13
N ASP A 118 -6.24 -10.31 -7.86
CA ASP A 118 -6.17 -10.97 -9.16
C ASP A 118 -5.83 -9.97 -10.29
N THR A 119 -5.72 -10.49 -11.50
CA THR A 119 -5.24 -9.77 -12.68
C THR A 119 -6.02 -8.49 -12.93
N TRP A 120 -5.29 -7.37 -13.04
CA TRP A 120 -5.77 -6.00 -13.22
C TRP A 120 -6.64 -5.45 -12.09
N ALA A 121 -6.81 -6.20 -11.00
CA ALA A 121 -7.48 -5.66 -9.82
C ALA A 121 -6.63 -4.57 -9.15
N THR A 122 -7.29 -3.61 -8.54
CA THR A 122 -6.66 -2.50 -7.83
C THR A 122 -7.20 -2.41 -6.41
N VAL A 123 -6.29 -2.39 -5.44
CA VAL A 123 -6.59 -2.03 -4.06
C VAL A 123 -6.23 -0.56 -3.89
N GLY A 124 -7.24 0.28 -3.74
CA GLY A 124 -7.07 1.73 -3.61
C GLY A 124 -6.35 2.15 -2.33
N SER A 125 -5.89 3.39 -2.29
CA SER A 125 -5.22 3.95 -1.11
C SER A 125 -6.09 3.83 0.14
N CYS A 126 -5.49 3.33 1.23
CA CYS A 126 -6.13 3.16 2.53
C CYS A 126 -7.28 2.13 2.58
N ALA A 127 -7.51 1.36 1.52
CA ALA A 127 -8.49 0.29 1.52
C ALA A 127 -8.10 -0.83 2.50
N GLN A 128 -9.10 -1.46 3.12
CA GLN A 128 -8.90 -2.51 4.11
C GLN A 128 -9.55 -3.80 3.61
N ILE A 129 -8.73 -4.80 3.31
CA ILE A 129 -9.16 -6.09 2.79
C ILE A 129 -8.93 -7.15 3.85
N GLY A 130 -9.95 -7.94 4.12
CA GLY A 130 -9.92 -9.04 5.10
C GLY A 130 -9.16 -10.27 4.62
N LYS A 131 -9.24 -11.34 5.43
CA LYS A 131 -8.61 -12.62 5.14
C LYS A 131 -9.36 -13.41 4.07
N ASN A 132 -8.62 -14.20 3.28
CA ASN A 132 -9.17 -15.15 2.32
C ASN A 132 -10.15 -14.53 1.32
N VAL A 133 -9.90 -13.28 0.93
CA VAL A 133 -10.68 -12.55 -0.08
C VAL A 133 -10.07 -12.80 -1.45
N HIS A 134 -10.91 -12.95 -2.46
CA HIS A 134 -10.49 -12.93 -3.86
C HIS A 134 -11.02 -11.67 -4.53
N ILE A 135 -10.11 -10.74 -4.84
CA ILE A 135 -10.44 -9.48 -5.54
C ILE A 135 -10.12 -9.70 -7.01
N TRP A 136 -11.14 -9.57 -7.85
CA TRP A 136 -10.97 -9.69 -9.29
C TRP A 136 -11.70 -8.55 -10.01
N LEU A 137 -11.21 -8.19 -11.18
CA LEU A 137 -11.86 -7.22 -12.06
C LEU A 137 -12.91 -7.96 -12.88
N LEU A 138 -14.17 -7.55 -12.79
CA LEU A 138 -15.21 -7.99 -13.70
C LEU A 138 -14.98 -7.29 -15.07
N GLY A 139 -14.14 -7.89 -15.90
CA GLY A 139 -14.01 -7.49 -17.29
C GLY A 139 -15.20 -8.02 -18.07
N LEU A 140 -15.93 -7.14 -18.77
CA LEU A 140 -16.83 -7.57 -19.83
C LEU A 140 -15.96 -8.10 -20.97
N ILE A 141 -15.87 -9.43 -21.09
CA ILE A 141 -15.40 -10.07 -22.30
C ILE A 141 -16.64 -10.09 -23.21
N GLN A 142 -16.67 -9.20 -24.20
CA GLN A 142 -17.58 -9.33 -25.32
C GLN A 142 -16.89 -10.20 -26.35
N GLU A 143 -17.46 -11.36 -26.62
CA GLU A 143 -17.12 -12.16 -27.78
C GLU A 143 -17.64 -11.51 -29.07
#